data_8cbca9de98b509a043b3629b1e74c8f7
#
_entry.id   8cbca9de98b509a043b3629b1e74c8f7
#
_cell.length_a   1.000
_cell.length_b   1.000
_cell.length_c   1.000
_cell.angle_alpha   90.00
_cell.angle_beta   90.00
_cell.angle_gamma   90.00
#
_symmetry.space_group_name_H-M   'P 1'
#
loop_
_entity.id
_entity.type
_entity.pdbx_description
1 polymer ?
#
loop_
_entity_poly.entity_id
_entity_poly.type
_entity_poly.pdbx_seq_one_letter_code
_entity_poly.pdbx_strand_id
1 'polypeptide(L)'
;IDSVVSIQTPIGQGSGFVYRASDGNDSSYVVTNAHVVADAGEVLVRFSQGDTVTGTVVGSDVFADLAVVRINQTPEYAEALPVRQQTPPHGQKVAALGNPFGLEETITHGIISGVNRTLPTVFGFSIPSVVQTDTPISPGNSGGPLITCQGEVVGVNTAGIASARAENIGFAVPSTVIDAVVPSLIRTGEYEHGFLGVSTTQVTPPVVAANNLTVTEGAYVVSTVQGTPAAETLQGASQFTFVNGTRVPVGGDVIVAVDGREVDSGEVLTSYLFTHVRAGENVTLTVVRDGERRQVNVTLTERPELPEQQPPVTG
;
A
#
# COMPACT_ATOMS: atom_id res chain seq x y z
N ILE A 1 23.42 2.64 5.17
CA ILE A 1 22.95 3.14 6.46
C ILE A 1 22.90 4.67 6.44
N ASP A 2 23.93 5.34 5.98
CA ASP A 2 24.04 6.82 5.98
C ASP A 2 22.86 7.57 5.33
N SER A 3 22.14 6.89 4.48
CA SER A 3 20.94 7.42 3.80
C SER A 3 19.61 7.16 4.54
N VAL A 4 19.68 6.50 5.72
CA VAL A 4 18.53 6.28 6.59
C VAL A 4 18.51 7.36 7.66
N VAL A 5 17.35 8.01 7.81
CA VAL A 5 17.20 9.17 8.69
C VAL A 5 16.17 8.91 9.78
N SER A 6 16.31 9.64 10.90
CA SER A 6 15.23 9.83 11.87
C SER A 6 14.34 10.99 11.43
N ILE A 7 13.04 10.83 11.56
CA ILE A 7 12.04 11.87 11.34
C ILE A 7 11.34 12.14 12.66
N GLN A 8 11.36 13.39 13.10
CA GLN A 8 10.74 13.81 14.35
C GLN A 8 9.68 14.86 14.08
N THR A 9 8.52 14.66 14.67
CA THR A 9 7.39 15.60 14.68
C THR A 9 7.09 16.00 16.14
N PRO A 10 6.24 17.01 16.39
CA PRO A 10 5.84 17.35 17.76
C PRO A 10 5.15 16.24 18.53
N ILE A 11 4.54 15.26 17.83
CA ILE A 11 3.70 14.21 18.42
C ILE A 11 4.27 12.79 18.28
N GLY A 12 5.36 12.62 17.54
CA GLY A 12 5.92 11.29 17.31
C GLY A 12 7.24 11.31 16.55
N GLN A 13 7.75 10.12 16.33
CA GLN A 13 8.98 9.94 15.57
C GLN A 13 8.93 8.62 14.78
N GLY A 14 9.74 8.56 13.73
CA GLY A 14 9.94 7.37 12.91
C GLY A 14 11.23 7.48 12.11
N SER A 15 11.34 6.68 11.08
CA SER A 15 12.46 6.67 10.15
C SER A 15 12.05 7.14 8.76
N GLY A 16 13.03 7.38 7.92
CA GLY A 16 12.90 7.64 6.49
C GLY A 16 14.18 7.27 5.78
N PHE A 17 14.18 7.45 4.47
CA PHE A 17 15.40 7.27 3.68
C PHE A 17 15.46 8.27 2.53
N VAL A 18 16.67 8.60 2.10
CA VAL A 18 16.91 9.50 0.97
C VAL A 18 16.47 8.79 -0.32
N TYR A 19 15.40 9.29 -0.93
CA TYR A 19 14.84 8.80 -2.18
C TYR A 19 15.51 9.46 -3.39
N ARG A 20 15.77 10.77 -3.29
CA ARG A 20 16.49 11.55 -4.29
C ARG A 20 17.38 12.57 -3.60
N ALA A 21 18.67 12.51 -3.90
CA ALA A 21 19.63 13.50 -3.48
C ALA A 21 19.78 14.60 -4.57
N SER A 22 20.01 15.83 -4.14
CA SER A 22 20.25 16.98 -5.03
C SER A 22 21.67 16.97 -5.57
N ASP A 23 21.83 17.29 -6.84
CA ASP A 23 23.13 17.50 -7.51
C ASP A 23 23.67 18.93 -7.33
N GLY A 24 23.12 19.69 -6.35
CA GLY A 24 23.61 21.02 -5.97
C GLY A 24 22.66 22.19 -6.28
N ASN A 25 21.64 22.03 -7.12
CA ASN A 25 20.65 23.09 -7.44
C ASN A 25 19.20 22.72 -7.13
N ASP A 26 18.89 21.45 -6.92
CA ASP A 26 17.54 20.97 -6.64
C ASP A 26 17.41 20.52 -5.17
N SER A 27 16.16 20.44 -4.72
CA SER A 27 15.85 19.88 -3.41
C SER A 27 16.07 18.37 -3.36
N SER A 28 16.45 17.85 -2.21
CA SER A 28 16.47 16.42 -1.91
C SER A 28 15.13 15.98 -1.34
N TYR A 29 14.81 14.71 -1.50
CA TYR A 29 13.55 14.12 -1.04
C TYR A 29 13.80 12.90 -0.19
N VAL A 30 13.12 12.85 0.95
CA VAL A 30 13.10 11.72 1.88
C VAL A 30 11.71 11.09 1.84
N VAL A 31 11.66 9.76 1.73
CA VAL A 31 10.41 8.98 1.82
C VAL A 31 10.28 8.41 3.22
N THR A 32 9.05 8.43 3.73
CA THR A 32 8.65 7.88 5.02
C THR A 32 7.18 7.43 4.97
N ASN A 33 6.61 6.99 6.10
CA ASN A 33 5.17 6.71 6.19
C ASN A 33 4.35 7.98 6.43
N ALA A 34 3.10 7.96 5.96
CA ALA A 34 2.12 9.02 6.21
C ALA A 34 1.83 9.17 7.71
N HIS A 35 1.66 8.05 8.43
CA HIS A 35 1.40 8.08 9.86
C HIS A 35 2.58 8.61 10.70
N VAL A 36 3.81 8.58 10.17
CA VAL A 36 5.00 9.16 10.84
C VAL A 36 4.96 10.68 10.82
N VAL A 37 4.59 11.28 9.70
CA VAL A 37 4.48 12.74 9.58
C VAL A 37 3.14 13.26 10.07
N ALA A 38 2.09 12.45 10.03
CA ALA A 38 0.71 12.82 10.37
C ALA A 38 0.32 14.15 9.67
N ASP A 39 -0.18 15.12 10.42
CA ASP A 39 -0.59 16.43 9.89
C ASP A 39 0.53 17.50 9.98
N ALA A 40 1.79 17.10 10.24
CA ALA A 40 2.89 18.03 10.36
C ALA A 40 3.25 18.61 8.98
N GLY A 41 3.27 19.92 8.86
CA GLY A 41 3.77 20.61 7.66
C GLY A 41 5.31 20.64 7.60
N GLU A 42 5.97 20.62 8.76
CA GLU A 42 7.43 20.60 8.91
C GLU A 42 7.85 19.51 9.88
N VAL A 43 8.99 18.90 9.61
CA VAL A 43 9.60 17.84 10.42
C VAL A 43 11.09 18.09 10.59
N LEU A 44 11.66 17.52 11.65
CA LEU A 44 13.10 17.50 11.83
C LEU A 44 13.66 16.20 11.28
N VAL A 45 14.58 16.31 10.32
CA VAL A 45 15.26 15.18 9.69
C VAL A 45 16.67 15.10 10.23
N ARG A 46 17.02 13.98 10.88
CA ARG A 46 18.35 13.76 11.46
C ARG A 46 19.03 12.57 10.78
N PHE A 47 20.22 12.83 10.28
CA PHE A 47 21.08 11.84 9.62
C PHE A 47 21.95 11.07 10.64
N SER A 48 22.54 9.96 10.18
CA SER A 48 23.32 9.02 10.99
C SER A 48 24.50 9.66 11.72
N GLN A 49 25.20 10.61 11.09
CA GLN A 49 26.37 11.28 11.68
C GLN A 49 26.01 12.49 12.54
N GLY A 50 24.71 12.73 12.77
CA GLY A 50 24.22 13.77 13.67
C GLY A 50 23.76 15.06 12.99
N ASP A 51 24.00 15.23 11.70
CA ASP A 51 23.49 16.35 10.92
C ASP A 51 21.95 16.38 11.01
N THR A 52 21.43 17.59 11.18
CA THR A 52 19.99 17.81 11.37
C THR A 52 19.53 18.96 10.48
N VAL A 53 18.45 18.72 9.73
CA VAL A 53 17.84 19.69 8.83
C VAL A 53 16.33 19.75 9.04
N THR A 54 15.72 20.92 8.84
CA THR A 54 14.29 21.04 8.76
C THR A 54 13.83 20.61 7.38
N GLY A 55 12.84 19.71 7.32
CA GLY A 55 12.19 19.26 6.11
C GLY A 55 10.74 19.73 6.05
N THR A 56 10.25 20.01 4.85
CA THR A 56 8.84 20.34 4.58
C THR A 56 8.15 19.09 4.03
N VAL A 57 7.03 18.69 4.61
CA VAL A 57 6.16 17.64 4.04
C VAL A 57 5.51 18.20 2.79
N VAL A 58 5.87 17.67 1.62
CA VAL A 58 5.37 18.16 0.32
C VAL A 58 4.22 17.33 -0.24
N GLY A 59 3.97 16.17 0.33
CA GLY A 59 2.84 15.33 -0.01
C GLY A 59 2.73 14.12 0.91
N SER A 60 1.50 13.67 1.11
CA SER A 60 1.18 12.52 1.96
C SER A 60 0.00 11.76 1.37
N ASP A 61 0.07 10.45 1.39
CA ASP A 61 -0.99 9.54 0.96
C ASP A 61 -1.28 8.53 2.06
N VAL A 62 -2.40 8.71 2.71
CA VAL A 62 -2.84 7.84 3.81
C VAL A 62 -3.24 6.43 3.34
N PHE A 63 -3.71 6.29 2.09
CA PHE A 63 -4.12 4.99 1.53
C PHE A 63 -2.93 4.10 1.20
N ALA A 64 -1.78 4.69 0.82
CA ALA A 64 -0.52 4.00 0.62
C ALA A 64 0.34 3.98 1.88
N ASP A 65 0.00 4.76 2.91
CA ASP A 65 0.84 5.03 4.07
C ASP A 65 2.24 5.54 3.68
N LEU A 66 2.31 6.47 2.72
CA LEU A 66 3.54 7.10 2.23
C LEU A 66 3.48 8.61 2.37
N ALA A 67 4.62 9.21 2.71
CA ALA A 67 4.81 10.66 2.70
C ALA A 67 6.18 11.01 2.13
N VAL A 68 6.27 12.23 1.60
CA VAL A 68 7.50 12.80 1.05
C VAL A 68 7.86 14.08 1.80
N VAL A 69 9.07 14.10 2.28
CA VAL A 69 9.67 15.25 2.94
C VAL A 69 10.73 15.84 2.02
N ARG A 70 10.58 17.12 1.67
CA ARG A 70 11.59 17.88 0.94
C ARG A 70 12.57 18.49 1.93
N ILE A 71 13.85 18.34 1.66
CA ILE A 71 14.95 18.99 2.36
C ILE A 71 15.81 19.77 1.35
N ASN A 72 16.42 20.85 1.79
CA ASN A 72 17.21 21.71 0.88
C ASN A 72 18.49 21.04 0.44
N GLN A 73 19.11 20.27 1.33
CA GLN A 73 20.41 19.62 1.07
C GLN A 73 20.57 18.35 1.89
N THR A 74 21.12 17.30 1.28
CA THR A 74 21.65 16.14 1.99
C THR A 74 23.12 16.32 2.32
N PRO A 75 23.62 15.78 3.44
CA PRO A 75 25.06 15.65 3.66
C PRO A 75 25.72 14.85 2.54
N GLU A 76 26.99 15.13 2.23
CA GLU A 76 27.74 14.48 1.14
C GLU A 76 27.83 12.95 1.29
N TYR A 77 27.77 12.45 2.51
CA TYR A 77 27.81 11.02 2.79
C TYR A 77 26.46 10.31 2.60
N ALA A 78 25.34 11.04 2.43
CA ALA A 78 24.00 10.49 2.33
C ALA A 78 23.52 10.47 0.87
N GLU A 79 23.68 9.34 0.21
CA GLU A 79 23.24 9.14 -1.18
C GLU A 79 21.80 8.64 -1.26
N ALA A 80 21.16 8.82 -2.42
CA ALA A 80 19.84 8.24 -2.68
C ALA A 80 19.91 6.71 -2.73
N LEU A 81 18.96 6.04 -2.06
CA LEU A 81 18.85 4.59 -2.14
C LEU A 81 18.13 4.18 -3.42
N PRO A 82 18.65 3.19 -4.17
CA PRO A 82 17.99 2.69 -5.36
C PRO A 82 16.69 1.95 -4.98
N VAL A 83 15.58 2.32 -5.59
CA VAL A 83 14.28 1.67 -5.41
C VAL A 83 14.09 0.63 -6.50
N ARG A 84 13.81 -0.61 -6.12
CA ARG A 84 13.59 -1.71 -7.03
C ARG A 84 12.21 -1.60 -7.68
N GLN A 85 12.14 -1.73 -9.01
CA GLN A 85 10.90 -1.60 -9.78
C GLN A 85 10.04 -2.87 -9.82
N GLN A 86 10.52 -3.98 -9.26
CA GLN A 86 9.84 -5.27 -9.32
C GLN A 86 9.49 -5.78 -7.93
N THR A 87 8.34 -6.44 -7.83
CA THR A 87 7.94 -7.14 -6.61
C THR A 87 9.00 -8.16 -6.20
N PRO A 88 9.46 -8.17 -4.94
CA PRO A 88 10.46 -9.12 -4.48
C PRO A 88 9.88 -10.55 -4.46
N PRO A 89 10.66 -11.58 -4.83
CA PRO A 89 10.19 -12.96 -4.76
C PRO A 89 10.12 -13.48 -3.31
N HIS A 90 9.25 -14.43 -3.05
CA HIS A 90 9.22 -15.15 -1.76
C HIS A 90 10.58 -15.77 -1.43
N GLY A 91 10.96 -15.73 -0.15
CA GLY A 91 12.24 -16.23 0.34
C GLY A 91 13.45 -15.33 0.09
N GLN A 92 13.26 -14.17 -0.57
CA GLN A 92 14.33 -13.20 -0.73
C GLN A 92 14.77 -12.68 0.63
N LYS A 93 16.08 -12.71 0.91
CA LYS A 93 16.67 -12.12 2.13
C LYS A 93 16.56 -10.60 2.08
N VAL A 94 16.11 -10.04 3.19
CA VAL A 94 15.93 -8.59 3.38
C VAL A 94 16.39 -8.15 4.76
N ALA A 95 16.70 -6.86 4.88
CA ALA A 95 16.94 -6.19 6.15
C ALA A 95 16.04 -4.96 6.27
N ALA A 96 15.41 -4.79 7.41
CA ALA A 96 14.72 -3.57 7.76
C ALA A 96 15.68 -2.65 8.50
N LEU A 97 15.76 -1.41 8.04
CA LEU A 97 16.58 -0.37 8.63
C LEU A 97 15.70 0.68 9.29
N GLY A 98 16.18 1.22 10.40
CA GLY A 98 15.57 2.34 11.08
C GLY A 98 16.60 3.16 11.84
N ASN A 99 16.23 4.40 12.14
CA ASN A 99 17.02 5.30 12.95
C ASN A 99 16.10 6.03 13.96
N PRO A 100 15.51 5.26 14.92
CA PRO A 100 14.42 5.77 15.77
C PRO A 100 14.80 6.99 16.62
N PHE A 101 16.08 7.12 17.00
CA PHE A 101 16.54 8.20 17.89
C PHE A 101 17.60 9.09 17.25
N GLY A 102 17.99 8.82 16.01
CA GLY A 102 19.06 9.54 15.31
C GLY A 102 20.45 9.36 15.94
N LEU A 103 20.61 8.40 16.84
CA LEU A 103 21.86 8.11 17.56
C LEU A 103 22.32 6.66 17.40
N GLU A 104 21.38 5.74 17.22
CA GLU A 104 21.67 4.32 17.08
C GLU A 104 20.80 3.76 15.94
N GLU A 105 21.45 3.33 14.89
CA GLU A 105 20.84 2.66 13.76
C GLU A 105 20.37 1.27 14.18
N THR A 106 19.18 0.91 13.78
CA THR A 106 18.61 -0.40 14.02
C THR A 106 18.55 -1.18 12.72
N ILE A 107 19.10 -2.37 12.73
CA ILE A 107 19.04 -3.32 11.61
C ILE A 107 18.45 -4.63 12.13
N THR A 108 17.37 -5.05 11.48
CA THR A 108 16.83 -6.40 11.65
C THR A 108 16.85 -7.11 10.30
N HIS A 109 16.85 -8.44 10.28
CA HIS A 109 16.88 -9.18 9.03
C HIS A 109 15.91 -10.36 9.04
N GLY A 110 15.52 -10.78 7.85
CA GLY A 110 14.62 -11.89 7.60
C GLY A 110 14.47 -12.17 6.11
N ILE A 111 13.29 -12.64 5.71
CA ILE A 111 12.95 -12.94 4.32
C ILE A 111 11.57 -12.34 3.94
N ILE A 112 11.30 -12.26 2.66
CA ILE A 112 9.97 -11.99 2.13
C ILE A 112 9.11 -13.25 2.32
N SER A 113 8.09 -13.17 3.17
CA SER A 113 7.17 -14.26 3.50
C SER A 113 5.89 -14.25 2.66
N GLY A 114 5.53 -13.09 2.11
CA GLY A 114 4.35 -12.92 1.27
C GLY A 114 4.38 -11.62 0.47
N VAL A 115 3.64 -11.58 -0.62
CA VAL A 115 3.46 -10.39 -1.46
C VAL A 115 1.99 -10.21 -1.81
N ASN A 116 1.61 -9.03 -2.29
CA ASN A 116 0.23 -8.69 -2.65
C ASN A 116 -0.78 -8.93 -1.51
N ARG A 117 -0.35 -8.73 -0.25
CA ARG A 117 -1.24 -8.86 0.90
C ARG A 117 -2.05 -7.59 1.09
N THR A 118 -3.21 -7.73 1.69
CA THR A 118 -4.03 -6.61 2.15
C THR A 118 -3.87 -6.45 3.64
N LEU A 119 -3.42 -5.28 4.08
CA LEU A 119 -3.20 -4.96 5.49
C LEU A 119 -4.35 -4.10 6.02
N PRO A 120 -5.24 -4.65 6.86
CA PRO A 120 -6.29 -3.87 7.51
C PRO A 120 -5.68 -2.80 8.43
N THR A 121 -6.21 -1.59 8.35
CA THR A 121 -5.82 -0.49 9.24
C THR A 121 -6.85 -0.30 10.35
N VAL A 122 -6.44 0.34 11.44
CA VAL A 122 -7.36 0.74 12.52
C VAL A 122 -8.34 1.85 12.10
N PHE A 123 -8.11 2.45 10.94
CA PHE A 123 -8.91 3.56 10.41
C PHE A 123 -10.07 3.10 9.52
N GLY A 124 -10.34 1.79 9.44
CA GLY A 124 -11.48 1.24 8.68
C GLY A 124 -11.24 1.05 7.18
N PHE A 125 -10.01 1.26 6.71
CA PHE A 125 -9.59 0.91 5.36
C PHE A 125 -8.45 -0.13 5.40
N SER A 126 -8.02 -0.59 4.23
CA SER A 126 -6.90 -1.51 4.12
C SER A 126 -5.88 -0.98 3.13
N ILE A 127 -4.60 -1.14 3.45
CA ILE A 127 -3.50 -0.88 2.52
C ILE A 127 -3.32 -2.12 1.65
N PRO A 128 -3.54 -2.03 0.33
CA PRO A 128 -3.35 -3.16 -0.57
C PRO A 128 -1.87 -3.35 -0.93
N SER A 129 -1.57 -4.49 -1.53
CA SER A 129 -0.26 -4.81 -2.13
C SER A 129 0.91 -4.91 -1.15
N VAL A 130 0.71 -4.89 0.17
CA VAL A 130 1.84 -4.91 1.10
C VAL A 130 2.66 -6.20 0.98
N VAL A 131 3.95 -6.06 1.25
CA VAL A 131 4.90 -7.15 1.42
C VAL A 131 4.86 -7.59 2.86
N GLN A 132 4.73 -8.90 3.08
CA GLN A 132 4.87 -9.55 4.39
C GLN A 132 6.30 -10.07 4.55
N THR A 133 6.87 -9.88 5.71
CA THR A 133 8.21 -10.37 6.08
C THR A 133 8.21 -10.92 7.50
N ASP A 134 9.13 -11.84 7.79
CA ASP A 134 9.44 -12.29 9.16
C ASP A 134 10.52 -11.44 9.82
N THR A 135 11.04 -10.43 9.09
CA THR A 135 11.94 -9.41 9.64
C THR A 135 11.23 -8.67 10.78
N PRO A 136 11.82 -8.60 11.98
CA PRO A 136 11.23 -7.85 13.08
C PRO A 136 11.08 -6.36 12.74
N ILE A 137 9.82 -5.91 12.61
CA ILE A 137 9.46 -4.50 12.44
C ILE A 137 8.90 -4.00 13.76
N SER A 138 9.49 -2.96 14.29
CA SER A 138 9.15 -2.37 15.59
C SER A 138 8.91 -0.87 15.45
N PRO A 139 8.20 -0.24 16.40
CA PRO A 139 8.15 1.23 16.47
C PRO A 139 9.57 1.80 16.42
N GLY A 140 9.80 2.72 15.47
CA GLY A 140 11.12 3.26 15.17
C GLY A 140 11.69 2.82 13.82
N ASN A 141 11.35 1.62 13.32
CA ASN A 141 11.67 1.21 11.94
C ASN A 141 10.63 1.70 10.93
N SER A 142 9.43 2.11 11.39
CA SER A 142 8.38 2.68 10.52
C SER A 142 8.90 3.85 9.71
N GLY A 143 8.63 3.82 8.41
CA GLY A 143 9.11 4.80 7.43
C GLY A 143 10.52 4.53 6.90
N GLY A 144 11.31 3.70 7.59
CA GLY A 144 12.60 3.25 7.13
C GLY A 144 12.50 2.23 6.00
N PRO A 145 13.59 1.99 5.24
CA PRO A 145 13.56 1.10 4.10
C PRO A 145 13.66 -0.39 4.51
N LEU A 146 12.96 -1.24 3.77
CA LEU A 146 13.23 -2.67 3.69
C LEU A 146 14.13 -2.88 2.47
N ILE A 147 15.35 -3.38 2.66
CA ILE A 147 16.35 -3.48 1.60
C ILE A 147 16.77 -4.93 1.32
N THR A 148 17.25 -5.18 0.11
CA THR A 148 17.93 -6.42 -0.25
C THR A 148 19.39 -6.42 0.23
N CYS A 149 20.07 -7.58 0.10
CA CYS A 149 21.52 -7.67 0.34
C CYS A 149 22.35 -6.81 -0.65
N GLN A 150 21.77 -6.32 -1.74
CA GLN A 150 22.41 -5.42 -2.70
C GLN A 150 22.19 -3.93 -2.37
N GLY A 151 21.43 -3.63 -1.31
CA GLY A 151 21.09 -2.26 -0.90
C GLY A 151 19.92 -1.65 -1.66
N GLU A 152 19.18 -2.42 -2.46
CA GLU A 152 17.99 -1.94 -3.17
C GLU A 152 16.78 -1.92 -2.22
N VAL A 153 16.03 -0.84 -2.20
CA VAL A 153 14.78 -0.72 -1.45
C VAL A 153 13.69 -1.55 -2.12
N VAL A 154 13.12 -2.50 -1.38
CA VAL A 154 11.97 -3.33 -1.80
C VAL A 154 10.68 -2.92 -1.12
N GLY A 155 10.74 -2.02 -0.12
CA GLY A 155 9.56 -1.46 0.53
C GLY A 155 9.90 -0.46 1.62
N VAL A 156 8.84 0.17 2.17
CA VAL A 156 8.87 1.04 3.35
C VAL A 156 8.26 0.30 4.52
N ASN A 157 9.02 0.10 5.59
CA ASN A 157 8.55 -0.61 6.78
C ASN A 157 7.35 0.09 7.41
N THR A 158 6.30 -0.64 7.78
CA THR A 158 5.15 -0.09 8.49
C THR A 158 4.82 -0.93 9.73
N ALA A 159 5.06 -0.37 10.92
CA ALA A 159 4.88 -1.05 12.21
C ALA A 159 3.54 -0.70 12.90
N GLY A 160 2.92 0.42 12.53
CA GLY A 160 1.75 0.99 13.22
C GLY A 160 0.44 0.25 13.00
N ILE A 161 0.39 -0.73 12.11
CA ILE A 161 -0.86 -1.28 11.58
C ILE A 161 -1.01 -2.77 11.89
N ALA A 162 0.07 -3.47 12.22
CA ALA A 162 0.02 -4.89 12.55
C ALA A 162 -0.66 -5.11 13.91
N SER A 163 -1.71 -5.94 13.91
CA SER A 163 -2.40 -6.32 15.13
C SER A 163 -1.40 -6.90 16.16
N ALA A 164 -1.52 -6.48 17.41
CA ALA A 164 -0.75 -6.94 18.58
C ALA A 164 -0.82 -8.47 18.85
N ARG A 165 -1.31 -9.26 17.90
CA ARG A 165 -1.57 -10.70 18.03
C ARG A 165 -0.70 -11.61 17.15
N ALA A 166 0.11 -11.05 16.24
CA ALA A 166 0.93 -11.86 15.35
C ALA A 166 2.41 -11.60 15.63
N GLU A 167 3.04 -12.48 16.40
CA GLU A 167 4.48 -12.47 16.59
C GLU A 167 5.20 -12.85 15.29
N ASN A 168 6.29 -12.17 14.96
CA ASN A 168 7.12 -12.39 13.77
C ASN A 168 6.41 -12.18 12.40
N ILE A 169 5.44 -11.26 12.35
CA ILE A 169 4.86 -10.79 11.09
C ILE A 169 5.08 -9.29 10.97
N GLY A 170 5.95 -8.90 10.05
CA GLY A 170 6.17 -7.52 9.65
C GLY A 170 5.54 -7.22 8.30
N PHE A 171 5.25 -5.96 8.03
CA PHE A 171 4.74 -5.49 6.75
C PHE A 171 5.54 -4.31 6.24
N ALA A 172 5.60 -4.19 4.91
CA ALA A 172 6.20 -3.05 4.24
C ALA A 172 5.34 -2.66 3.02
N VAL A 173 5.21 -1.37 2.78
CA VAL A 173 4.64 -0.83 1.54
C VAL A 173 5.63 -1.11 0.41
N PRO A 174 5.26 -1.84 -0.65
CA PRO A 174 6.24 -2.31 -1.63
C PRO A 174 6.81 -1.20 -2.51
N SER A 175 7.99 -1.45 -3.06
CA SER A 175 8.68 -0.55 -3.98
C SER A 175 7.85 -0.17 -5.22
N THR A 176 6.98 -1.06 -5.69
CA THR A 176 6.05 -0.78 -6.79
C THR A 176 5.02 0.30 -6.45
N VAL A 177 4.59 0.40 -5.19
CA VAL A 177 3.73 1.48 -4.70
C VAL A 177 4.54 2.77 -4.53
N ILE A 178 5.79 2.69 -4.04
CA ILE A 178 6.70 3.86 -3.99
C ILE A 178 6.83 4.48 -5.38
N ASP A 179 7.09 3.64 -6.40
CA ASP A 179 7.28 4.06 -7.80
C ASP A 179 6.02 4.71 -8.40
N ALA A 180 4.84 4.22 -8.04
CA ALA A 180 3.57 4.78 -8.50
C ALA A 180 3.21 6.10 -7.81
N VAL A 181 3.38 6.18 -6.50
CA VAL A 181 2.83 7.25 -5.64
C VAL A 181 3.81 8.41 -5.44
N VAL A 182 5.06 8.12 -5.06
CA VAL A 182 6.04 9.14 -4.67
C VAL A 182 6.30 10.23 -5.72
N PRO A 183 6.41 9.92 -7.03
CA PRO A 183 6.58 10.95 -8.05
C PRO A 183 5.40 11.94 -8.11
N SER A 184 4.18 11.51 -7.82
CA SER A 184 3.02 12.41 -7.74
C SER A 184 3.05 13.26 -6.48
N LEU A 185 3.36 12.68 -5.32
CA LEU A 185 3.52 13.45 -4.08
C LEU A 185 4.58 14.55 -4.22
N ILE A 186 5.68 14.29 -4.94
CA ILE A 186 6.71 15.31 -5.22
C ILE A 186 6.17 16.41 -6.12
N ARG A 187 5.36 16.07 -7.13
CA ARG A 187 4.92 17.00 -8.17
C ARG A 187 3.70 17.81 -7.76
N THR A 188 2.70 17.19 -7.18
CA THR A 188 1.36 17.76 -6.92
C THR A 188 0.99 17.76 -5.44
N GLY A 189 1.69 17.02 -4.59
CA GLY A 189 1.38 16.85 -3.18
C GLY A 189 0.41 15.69 -2.88
N GLU A 190 -0.23 15.12 -3.90
CA GLU A 190 -1.29 14.12 -3.76
C GLU A 190 -1.19 13.02 -4.84
N TYR A 191 -1.87 11.91 -4.60
CA TYR A 191 -2.05 10.83 -5.55
C TYR A 191 -3.53 10.45 -5.65
N GLU A 192 -4.11 10.62 -6.83
CA GLU A 192 -5.53 10.35 -7.09
C GLU A 192 -5.75 8.86 -7.36
N HIS A 193 -6.12 8.12 -6.33
CA HIS A 193 -6.42 6.69 -6.46
C HIS A 193 -7.67 6.42 -7.26
N GLY A 194 -7.57 5.54 -8.25
CA GLY A 194 -8.72 5.03 -8.98
C GLY A 194 -9.62 4.17 -8.08
N PHE A 195 -10.92 4.43 -8.08
CA PHE A 195 -11.91 3.73 -7.28
C PHE A 195 -12.97 3.06 -8.14
N LEU A 196 -13.09 1.74 -8.01
CA LEU A 196 -14.10 0.94 -8.70
C LEU A 196 -15.42 0.87 -7.91
N GLY A 197 -15.35 0.81 -6.58
CA GLY A 197 -16.51 0.74 -5.70
C GLY A 197 -17.12 -0.67 -5.61
N VAL A 198 -16.30 -1.70 -5.52
CA VAL A 198 -16.72 -3.11 -5.45
C VAL A 198 -16.24 -3.77 -4.16
N SER A 199 -17.10 -4.61 -3.58
CA SER A 199 -16.71 -5.56 -2.54
C SER A 199 -16.65 -6.96 -3.13
N THR A 200 -15.54 -7.66 -2.94
CA THR A 200 -15.30 -8.98 -3.52
C THR A 200 -15.04 -10.02 -2.46
N THR A 201 -15.23 -11.27 -2.83
CA THR A 201 -14.77 -12.44 -2.07
C THR A 201 -14.07 -13.42 -3.00
N GLN A 202 -13.30 -14.33 -2.41
CA GLN A 202 -12.61 -15.36 -3.18
C GLN A 202 -13.59 -16.38 -3.77
N VAL A 203 -13.31 -16.85 -4.98
CA VAL A 203 -14.00 -17.99 -5.58
C VAL A 203 -13.54 -19.27 -4.87
N THR A 204 -14.41 -19.83 -4.05
CA THR A 204 -14.16 -21.07 -3.30
C THR A 204 -15.05 -22.21 -3.83
N PRO A 205 -14.75 -23.49 -3.55
CA PRO A 205 -15.60 -24.59 -3.98
C PRO A 205 -17.10 -24.44 -3.64
N PRO A 206 -17.48 -23.94 -2.43
CA PRO A 206 -18.89 -23.64 -2.16
C PRO A 206 -19.49 -22.54 -3.06
N VAL A 207 -18.72 -21.49 -3.39
CA VAL A 207 -19.15 -20.42 -4.31
C VAL A 207 -19.32 -20.96 -5.73
N VAL A 208 -18.39 -21.79 -6.20
CA VAL A 208 -18.48 -22.48 -7.50
C VAL A 208 -19.75 -23.32 -7.58
N ALA A 209 -20.00 -24.14 -6.56
CA ALA A 209 -21.17 -25.02 -6.52
C ALA A 209 -22.50 -24.25 -6.48
N ALA A 210 -22.57 -23.17 -5.67
CA ALA A 210 -23.79 -22.38 -5.51
C ALA A 210 -24.16 -21.59 -6.76
N ASN A 211 -23.17 -21.18 -7.57
CA ASN A 211 -23.34 -20.35 -8.76
C ASN A 211 -23.16 -21.13 -10.08
N ASN A 212 -22.91 -22.45 -10.02
CA ASN A 212 -22.59 -23.26 -11.19
C ASN A 212 -21.51 -22.62 -12.08
N LEU A 213 -20.41 -22.11 -11.45
CA LEU A 213 -19.34 -21.43 -12.14
C LEU A 213 -18.49 -22.39 -12.98
N THR A 214 -18.02 -21.89 -14.12
CA THR A 214 -17.06 -22.57 -14.99
C THR A 214 -15.60 -22.22 -14.67
N VAL A 215 -15.39 -21.32 -13.70
CA VAL A 215 -14.08 -20.85 -13.22
C VAL A 215 -13.92 -21.19 -11.74
N THR A 216 -12.69 -21.45 -11.32
CA THR A 216 -12.34 -21.85 -9.96
C THR A 216 -11.56 -20.75 -9.20
N GLU A 217 -11.19 -19.67 -9.90
CA GLU A 217 -10.42 -18.53 -9.39
C GLU A 217 -11.02 -17.23 -9.92
N GLY A 218 -10.76 -16.13 -9.23
CA GLY A 218 -11.24 -14.80 -9.57
C GLY A 218 -11.74 -14.01 -8.37
N ALA A 219 -12.08 -12.76 -8.59
CA ALA A 219 -12.73 -11.89 -7.62
C ALA A 219 -14.25 -11.94 -7.79
N TYR A 220 -14.95 -12.67 -6.93
CA TYR A 220 -16.41 -12.75 -6.95
C TYR A 220 -17.02 -11.46 -6.39
N VAL A 221 -17.87 -10.78 -7.15
CA VAL A 221 -18.53 -9.52 -6.78
C VAL A 221 -19.66 -9.78 -5.80
N VAL A 222 -19.47 -9.39 -4.54
CA VAL A 222 -20.49 -9.55 -3.49
C VAL A 222 -21.46 -8.36 -3.52
N SER A 223 -20.92 -7.14 -3.63
CA SER A 223 -21.73 -5.92 -3.70
C SER A 223 -20.99 -4.81 -4.44
N THR A 224 -21.75 -3.85 -4.93
CA THR A 224 -21.26 -2.61 -5.52
C THR A 224 -21.71 -1.43 -4.65
N VAL A 225 -20.90 -0.37 -4.60
CA VAL A 225 -21.24 0.86 -3.89
C VAL A 225 -22.08 1.73 -4.81
N GLN A 226 -23.21 2.19 -4.34
CA GLN A 226 -24.11 3.05 -5.14
C GLN A 226 -23.41 4.36 -5.55
N GLY A 227 -23.58 4.77 -6.80
CA GLY A 227 -22.94 5.98 -7.35
C GLY A 227 -21.48 5.79 -7.76
N THR A 228 -21.01 4.55 -7.82
CA THR A 228 -19.67 4.22 -8.29
C THR A 228 -19.70 3.50 -9.65
N PRO A 229 -18.59 3.46 -10.38
CA PRO A 229 -18.52 2.76 -11.67
C PRO A 229 -18.93 1.29 -11.61
N ALA A 230 -18.63 0.60 -10.52
CA ALA A 230 -19.05 -0.80 -10.35
C ALA A 230 -20.57 -0.95 -10.32
N ALA A 231 -21.30 -0.02 -9.72
CA ALA A 231 -22.77 -0.11 -9.63
C ALA A 231 -23.47 -0.01 -10.99
N GLU A 232 -22.82 0.63 -11.97
CA GLU A 232 -23.36 0.81 -13.32
C GLU A 232 -22.99 -0.33 -14.26
N THR A 233 -21.91 -1.07 -13.97
CA THR A 233 -21.27 -1.98 -14.93
C THR A 233 -21.21 -3.42 -14.47
N LEU A 234 -21.15 -3.67 -13.16
CA LEU A 234 -21.00 -4.99 -12.56
C LEU A 234 -22.29 -5.42 -11.82
N GLN A 235 -22.47 -6.71 -11.71
CA GLN A 235 -23.55 -7.32 -10.93
C GLN A 235 -22.99 -7.84 -9.60
N GLY A 236 -23.50 -7.33 -8.48
CA GLY A 236 -23.30 -7.88 -7.17
C GLY A 236 -24.21 -9.10 -6.91
N ALA A 237 -23.91 -9.86 -5.87
CA ALA A 237 -24.74 -10.96 -5.44
C ALA A 237 -26.19 -10.50 -5.17
N SER A 238 -27.16 -11.18 -5.74
CA SER A 238 -28.58 -10.88 -5.54
C SER A 238 -29.14 -11.48 -4.24
N GLN A 239 -28.54 -12.57 -3.75
CA GLN A 239 -28.93 -13.28 -2.54
C GLN A 239 -27.76 -14.08 -1.94
N PHE A 240 -28.03 -14.67 -0.78
CA PHE A 240 -27.09 -15.61 -0.13
C PHE A 240 -27.78 -16.95 0.08
N THR A 241 -27.01 -18.04 -0.06
CA THR A 241 -27.46 -19.41 0.23
C THR A 241 -26.47 -20.10 1.17
N PHE A 242 -26.79 -21.32 1.60
CA PHE A 242 -25.90 -22.14 2.41
C PHE A 242 -25.48 -23.39 1.64
N VAL A 243 -24.18 -23.63 1.55
CA VAL A 243 -23.57 -24.85 0.99
C VAL A 243 -22.72 -25.48 2.09
N ASN A 244 -23.07 -26.68 2.53
CA ASN A 244 -22.37 -27.40 3.61
C ASN A 244 -22.17 -26.56 4.89
N GLY A 245 -23.17 -25.75 5.27
CA GLY A 245 -23.12 -24.89 6.45
C GLY A 245 -22.38 -23.57 6.24
N THR A 246 -21.76 -23.35 5.09
CA THR A 246 -21.08 -22.07 4.73
C THR A 246 -22.06 -21.18 3.99
N ARG A 247 -22.20 -19.92 4.45
CA ARG A 247 -22.97 -18.89 3.76
C ARG A 247 -22.19 -18.38 2.56
N VAL A 248 -22.77 -18.47 1.35
CA VAL A 248 -22.15 -18.06 0.10
C VAL A 248 -23.04 -17.10 -0.68
N PRO A 249 -22.47 -16.12 -1.40
CA PRO A 249 -23.21 -15.21 -2.27
C PRO A 249 -23.59 -15.88 -3.58
N VAL A 250 -24.73 -15.48 -4.19
CA VAL A 250 -25.26 -16.02 -5.44
C VAL A 250 -25.72 -14.91 -6.38
N GLY A 251 -25.44 -15.06 -7.68
CA GLY A 251 -25.91 -14.17 -8.75
C GLY A 251 -25.01 -12.99 -9.04
N GLY A 252 -23.81 -12.96 -8.50
CA GLY A 252 -22.80 -11.93 -8.79
C GLY A 252 -21.84 -12.32 -9.92
N ASP A 253 -21.18 -11.31 -10.49
CA ASP A 253 -20.10 -11.50 -11.46
C ASP A 253 -18.86 -12.11 -10.82
N VAL A 254 -18.02 -12.76 -11.62
CA VAL A 254 -16.64 -13.11 -11.26
C VAL A 254 -15.70 -12.35 -12.16
N ILE A 255 -14.89 -11.44 -11.60
CA ILE A 255 -13.84 -10.75 -12.35
C ILE A 255 -12.65 -11.70 -12.45
N VAL A 256 -12.26 -12.04 -13.68
CA VAL A 256 -11.20 -13.02 -13.98
C VAL A 256 -10.00 -12.41 -14.70
N ALA A 257 -10.12 -11.16 -15.20
CA ALA A 257 -8.98 -10.40 -15.72
C ALA A 257 -9.24 -8.89 -15.64
N VAL A 258 -8.17 -8.10 -15.59
CA VAL A 258 -8.15 -6.64 -15.72
C VAL A 258 -7.06 -6.26 -16.72
N ASP A 259 -7.43 -5.49 -17.77
CA ASP A 259 -6.55 -5.09 -18.89
C ASP A 259 -5.75 -6.28 -19.47
N GLY A 260 -6.40 -7.45 -19.56
CA GLY A 260 -5.82 -8.69 -20.07
C GLY A 260 -4.92 -9.45 -19.08
N ARG A 261 -4.68 -8.93 -17.87
CA ARG A 261 -3.97 -9.64 -16.79
C ARG A 261 -4.94 -10.48 -16.00
N GLU A 262 -4.56 -11.72 -15.73
CA GLU A 262 -5.37 -12.63 -14.93
C GLU A 262 -5.57 -12.12 -13.49
N VAL A 263 -6.79 -12.28 -12.98
CA VAL A 263 -7.22 -11.96 -11.63
C VAL A 263 -7.66 -13.27 -10.99
N ASP A 264 -6.86 -13.77 -10.06
CA ASP A 264 -7.15 -14.99 -9.27
C ASP A 264 -7.89 -14.70 -7.96
N SER A 265 -7.84 -13.45 -7.51
CA SER A 265 -8.42 -13.00 -6.23
C SER A 265 -8.78 -11.51 -6.24
N GLY A 266 -9.60 -11.09 -5.27
CA GLY A 266 -9.90 -9.67 -5.02
C GLY A 266 -8.66 -8.86 -4.63
N GLU A 267 -7.68 -9.49 -3.99
CA GLU A 267 -6.42 -8.86 -3.60
C GLU A 267 -5.58 -8.49 -4.83
N VAL A 268 -5.50 -9.39 -5.83
CA VAL A 268 -4.79 -9.12 -7.09
C VAL A 268 -5.48 -8.00 -7.88
N LEU A 269 -6.82 -8.01 -7.95
CA LEU A 269 -7.57 -6.93 -8.59
C LEU A 269 -7.29 -5.58 -7.91
N THR A 270 -7.42 -5.53 -6.58
CA THR A 270 -7.21 -4.30 -5.80
C THR A 270 -5.77 -3.81 -5.93
N SER A 271 -4.79 -4.72 -5.89
CA SER A 271 -3.37 -4.41 -6.08
C SER A 271 -3.11 -3.78 -7.45
N TYR A 272 -3.70 -4.35 -8.51
CA TYR A 272 -3.54 -3.82 -9.87
C TYR A 272 -4.13 -2.41 -9.98
N LEU A 273 -5.38 -2.23 -9.56
CA LEU A 273 -6.06 -0.92 -9.63
C LEU A 273 -5.29 0.13 -8.81
N PHE A 274 -4.80 -0.23 -7.64
CA PHE A 274 -4.08 0.68 -6.75
C PHE A 274 -2.74 1.18 -7.30
N THR A 275 -2.03 0.32 -8.05
CA THR A 275 -0.67 0.63 -8.52
C THR A 275 -0.60 1.07 -9.97
N HIS A 276 -1.63 0.78 -10.79
CA HIS A 276 -1.57 1.00 -12.24
C HIS A 276 -2.66 1.94 -12.77
N VAL A 277 -3.71 2.24 -11.97
CA VAL A 277 -4.86 2.98 -12.51
C VAL A 277 -5.20 4.16 -11.62
N ARG A 278 -5.29 5.34 -12.22
CA ARG A 278 -5.68 6.58 -11.54
C ARG A 278 -7.15 6.89 -11.73
N ALA A 279 -7.65 7.83 -10.95
CA ALA A 279 -8.96 8.42 -11.17
C ALA A 279 -9.06 9.01 -12.59
N GLY A 280 -10.21 8.79 -13.24
CA GLY A 280 -10.48 9.19 -14.61
C GLY A 280 -9.94 8.24 -15.69
N GLU A 281 -9.13 7.24 -15.36
CA GLU A 281 -8.62 6.27 -16.32
C GLU A 281 -9.60 5.12 -16.55
N ASN A 282 -9.52 4.54 -17.74
CA ASN A 282 -10.36 3.41 -18.16
C ASN A 282 -9.61 2.09 -17.96
N VAL A 283 -10.35 1.08 -17.48
CA VAL A 283 -9.90 -0.30 -17.41
C VAL A 283 -10.88 -1.22 -18.12
N THR A 284 -10.37 -2.30 -18.70
CA THR A 284 -11.18 -3.37 -19.28
C THR A 284 -11.21 -4.56 -18.32
N LEU A 285 -12.36 -4.80 -17.70
CA LEU A 285 -12.57 -5.99 -16.87
C LEU A 285 -13.09 -7.14 -17.73
N THR A 286 -12.52 -8.34 -17.57
CA THR A 286 -13.15 -9.56 -18.09
C THR A 286 -13.90 -10.21 -16.93
N VAL A 287 -15.22 -10.33 -17.08
CA VAL A 287 -16.09 -10.93 -16.07
C VAL A 287 -16.75 -12.20 -16.60
N VAL A 288 -17.03 -13.13 -15.68
CA VAL A 288 -17.91 -14.28 -15.94
C VAL A 288 -19.28 -13.93 -15.34
N ARG A 289 -20.29 -13.85 -16.22
CA ARG A 289 -21.69 -13.54 -15.90
C ARG A 289 -22.57 -14.57 -16.58
N ASP A 290 -23.44 -15.25 -15.84
CA ASP A 290 -24.33 -16.32 -16.34
C ASP A 290 -23.58 -17.43 -17.11
N GLY A 291 -22.36 -17.75 -16.69
CA GLY A 291 -21.50 -18.77 -17.33
C GLY A 291 -20.73 -18.28 -18.56
N GLU A 292 -20.95 -17.05 -19.03
CA GLU A 292 -20.27 -16.46 -20.20
C GLU A 292 -19.23 -15.44 -19.81
N ARG A 293 -18.10 -15.42 -20.54
CA ARG A 293 -17.09 -14.35 -20.41
C ARG A 293 -17.52 -13.11 -21.19
N ARG A 294 -17.46 -11.95 -20.53
CA ARG A 294 -17.79 -10.64 -21.12
C ARG A 294 -16.72 -9.64 -20.76
N GLN A 295 -16.44 -8.71 -21.68
CA GLN A 295 -15.61 -7.55 -21.41
C GLN A 295 -16.48 -6.36 -21.01
N VAL A 296 -16.08 -5.67 -19.95
CA VAL A 296 -16.76 -4.49 -19.42
C VAL A 296 -15.70 -3.38 -19.28
N ASN A 297 -15.93 -2.27 -19.97
CA ASN A 297 -15.08 -1.08 -19.85
C ASN A 297 -15.60 -0.20 -18.72
N VAL A 298 -14.70 0.20 -17.84
CA VAL A 298 -15.03 0.97 -16.65
C VAL A 298 -14.08 2.14 -16.51
N THR A 299 -14.62 3.35 -16.38
CA THR A 299 -13.84 4.54 -16.00
C THR A 299 -13.84 4.65 -14.49
N LEU A 300 -12.67 4.62 -13.85
CA LEU A 300 -12.58 4.72 -12.41
C LEU A 300 -12.84 6.15 -11.94
N THR A 301 -13.53 6.29 -10.82
CA THR A 301 -13.68 7.59 -10.13
C THR A 301 -12.55 7.78 -9.14
N GLU A 302 -12.44 8.96 -8.59
CA GLU A 302 -11.55 9.22 -7.45
C GLU A 302 -12.05 8.46 -6.21
N ARG A 303 -11.11 7.94 -5.44
CA ARG A 303 -11.41 7.27 -4.17
C ARG A 303 -11.90 8.31 -3.16
N PRO A 304 -13.06 8.07 -2.51
CA PRO A 304 -13.57 8.98 -1.49
C PRO A 304 -12.56 9.16 -0.35
N GLU A 305 -12.44 10.39 0.14
CA GLU A 305 -11.68 10.68 1.35
C GLU A 305 -12.17 9.85 2.54
N LEU A 306 -11.28 9.59 3.46
CA LEU A 306 -11.67 8.95 4.72
C LEU A 306 -12.57 9.90 5.51
N PRO A 307 -13.66 9.41 6.14
CA PRO A 307 -14.47 10.24 7.00
C PRO A 307 -13.58 10.79 8.13
N GLU A 308 -13.66 12.10 8.37
CA GLU A 308 -12.97 12.74 9.49
C GLU A 308 -13.28 11.96 10.78
N GLN A 309 -12.24 11.49 11.43
CA GLN A 309 -12.42 10.80 12.71
C GLN A 309 -12.86 11.82 13.74
N GLN A 310 -14.10 11.68 14.22
CA GLN A 310 -14.50 12.39 15.41
C GLN A 310 -13.61 11.92 16.58
N PRO A 311 -12.98 12.84 17.32
CA PRO A 311 -12.20 12.44 18.49
C PRO A 311 -13.08 11.61 19.44
N PRO A 312 -12.50 10.60 20.10
CA PRO A 312 -13.26 9.77 21.04
C PRO A 312 -13.94 10.68 22.04
N VAL A 313 -15.27 10.54 22.15
CA VAL A 313 -16.05 11.25 23.18
C VAL A 313 -15.55 10.73 24.52
N THR A 314 -14.73 11.51 25.21
CA THR A 314 -14.32 11.25 26.59
C THR A 314 -15.56 11.40 27.45
N GLY A 315 -16.19 10.26 27.80
CA GLY A 315 -17.26 10.17 28.81
C GLY A 315 -16.68 9.99 30.20
#